data_ff98dfbcc2139c5cc538b5452772ab1f
#
_entry.id   ff98dfbcc2139c5cc538b5452772ab1f
#
_cell.length_a   1.000
_cell.length_b   1.000
_cell.length_c   1.000
_cell.angle_alpha   90.00
_cell.angle_beta   90.00
_cell.angle_gamma   90.00
#
_symmetry.space_group_name_H-M   'P 1'
#
loop_
_entity.id
_entity.type
_entity.pdbx_description
1 polymer ?
#
loop_
_entity_poly.entity_id
_entity_poly.type
_entity_poly.pdbx_seq_one_letter_code
_entity_poly.pdbx_strand_id
1 'polypeptide(L)'
;MFFHYKTQNPPYQYRIIRSKRKSISIQIKENGDVEVRAPHYATDRQIARFVESKADWIIEKRQEVLDYLSTIPQISPEEASKIQYFEKKFRKAAKDYIPYRVEYFHRFTGGHYTSITIRDQKSRWGSCSSTGTLSFNYRLMMAPTKILDYVVVHELCHLTHMNHSKDFWNMVGSILPDYKESKKWLKDHGRELTVEYYLARNRQ
;
A
#
# COMPACT_ATOMS: atom_id res chain seq x y z
N MET A 1 8.67 -25.20 -6.68
CA MET A 1 9.88 -25.86 -6.22
C MET A 1 10.38 -25.09 -5.01
N PHE A 2 10.47 -25.71 -3.85
CA PHE A 2 10.98 -25.08 -2.62
C PHE A 2 12.46 -25.45 -2.49
N PHE A 3 13.32 -24.46 -2.32
CA PHE A 3 14.75 -24.66 -2.08
C PHE A 3 15.07 -24.51 -0.61
N HIS A 4 15.74 -25.51 -0.03
CA HIS A 4 16.30 -25.45 1.30
C HIS A 4 17.75 -24.95 1.22
N TYR A 5 18.09 -24.04 2.11
CA TYR A 5 19.41 -23.42 2.20
C TYR A 5 20.45 -24.40 2.76
N LYS A 6 21.69 -24.38 2.21
CA LYS A 6 22.78 -25.31 2.62
C LYS A 6 23.65 -24.81 3.78
N THR A 7 23.37 -23.62 4.36
CA THR A 7 24.13 -23.15 5.51
C THR A 7 23.17 -22.65 6.58
N GLN A 8 23.13 -23.39 7.70
CA GLN A 8 22.38 -23.08 8.93
C GLN A 8 21.01 -22.42 8.65
N ASN A 9 20.05 -23.29 8.36
CA ASN A 9 18.60 -23.08 8.28
C ASN A 9 18.14 -21.62 8.45
N PRO A 10 17.97 -20.80 7.41
CA PRO A 10 17.33 -19.51 7.58
C PRO A 10 15.92 -19.76 8.12
N PRO A 11 15.40 -18.89 9.02
CA PRO A 11 14.09 -19.08 9.65
C PRO A 11 12.93 -18.86 8.66
N TYR A 12 13.19 -18.97 7.35
CA TYR A 12 12.21 -18.82 6.29
C TYR A 12 12.52 -19.67 5.08
N GLN A 13 11.46 -20.10 4.39
CA GLN A 13 11.53 -20.67 3.04
C GLN A 13 11.15 -19.59 2.03
N TYR A 14 11.62 -19.70 0.80
CA TYR A 14 11.22 -18.79 -0.27
C TYR A 14 10.82 -19.54 -1.54
N ARG A 15 9.87 -18.93 -2.27
CA ARG A 15 9.39 -19.42 -3.57
C ARG A 15 10.02 -18.60 -4.69
N ILE A 16 10.55 -19.26 -5.73
CA ILE A 16 11.08 -18.58 -6.90
C ILE A 16 10.01 -18.52 -7.99
N ILE A 17 9.77 -17.31 -8.52
CA ILE A 17 8.93 -17.03 -9.69
C ILE A 17 9.82 -16.48 -10.81
N ARG A 18 9.89 -17.20 -11.91
CA ARG A 18 10.65 -16.79 -13.10
C ARG A 18 9.75 -16.08 -14.11
N SER A 19 10.23 -14.98 -14.70
CA SER A 19 9.48 -14.17 -15.67
C SER A 19 10.41 -13.42 -16.62
N LYS A 20 9.84 -12.74 -17.61
CA LYS A 20 10.56 -11.90 -18.61
C LYS A 20 11.03 -10.55 -17.98
N ARG A 21 11.69 -10.59 -16.84
CA ARG A 21 12.25 -9.41 -16.15
C ARG A 21 13.77 -9.35 -16.31
N LYS A 22 14.34 -8.18 -16.01
CA LYS A 22 15.80 -7.95 -16.16
C LYS A 22 16.56 -8.04 -14.83
N SER A 23 15.88 -8.09 -13.69
CA SER A 23 16.51 -8.05 -12.35
C SER A 23 15.88 -9.05 -11.40
N ILE A 24 16.61 -9.48 -10.37
CA ILE A 24 16.10 -10.26 -9.25
C ILE A 24 15.51 -9.29 -8.21
N SER A 25 14.38 -9.63 -7.61
CA SER A 25 13.80 -8.91 -6.47
C SER A 25 13.20 -9.87 -5.46
N ILE A 26 13.13 -9.41 -4.20
CA ILE A 26 12.50 -10.13 -3.10
C ILE A 26 11.27 -9.35 -2.68
N GLN A 27 10.18 -10.05 -2.39
CA GLN A 27 8.95 -9.51 -1.87
C GLN A 27 8.50 -10.36 -0.68
N ILE A 28 8.24 -9.71 0.45
CA ILE A 28 7.55 -10.34 1.58
C ILE A 28 6.06 -10.14 1.36
N LYS A 29 5.30 -11.23 1.37
CA LYS A 29 3.84 -11.22 1.21
C LYS A 29 3.15 -10.82 2.50
N GLU A 30 1.86 -10.49 2.39
CA GLU A 30 1.00 -10.13 3.52
C GLU A 30 0.89 -11.23 4.60
N ASN A 31 1.13 -12.49 4.24
CA ASN A 31 1.14 -13.65 5.14
C ASN A 31 2.54 -14.02 5.67
N GLY A 32 3.55 -13.20 5.38
CA GLY A 32 4.94 -13.46 5.76
C GLY A 32 5.71 -14.41 4.82
N ASP A 33 5.10 -14.88 3.71
CA ASP A 33 5.81 -15.68 2.72
C ASP A 33 6.83 -14.86 1.95
N VAL A 34 7.98 -15.47 1.67
CA VAL A 34 9.05 -14.84 0.90
C VAL A 34 8.96 -15.28 -0.56
N GLU A 35 8.78 -14.33 -1.47
CA GLU A 35 8.74 -14.55 -2.91
C GLU A 35 9.94 -13.88 -3.58
N VAL A 36 10.70 -14.68 -4.33
CA VAL A 36 11.85 -14.20 -5.12
C VAL A 36 11.46 -14.22 -6.60
N ARG A 37 11.43 -13.05 -7.22
CA ARG A 37 11.16 -12.90 -8.64
C ARG A 37 12.46 -12.76 -9.40
N ALA A 38 12.71 -13.63 -10.38
CA ALA A 38 13.94 -13.68 -11.14
C ALA A 38 13.72 -13.75 -12.65
N PRO A 39 14.69 -13.29 -13.47
CA PRO A 39 14.71 -13.54 -14.90
C PRO A 39 14.77 -15.04 -15.21
N HIS A 40 14.25 -15.45 -16.39
CA HIS A 40 14.37 -16.84 -16.84
C HIS A 40 15.83 -17.30 -16.95
N TYR A 41 16.75 -16.41 -17.32
CA TYR A 41 18.17 -16.71 -17.51
C TYR A 41 18.99 -16.75 -16.21
N ALA A 42 18.46 -16.25 -15.10
CA ALA A 42 19.18 -16.26 -13.83
C ALA A 42 19.36 -17.69 -13.30
N THR A 43 20.59 -18.08 -12.99
CA THR A 43 20.87 -19.40 -12.40
C THR A 43 20.42 -19.45 -10.95
N ASP A 44 20.12 -20.66 -10.45
CA ASP A 44 19.73 -20.86 -9.04
C ASP A 44 20.84 -20.40 -8.08
N ARG A 45 22.11 -20.56 -8.48
CA ARG A 45 23.26 -20.07 -7.70
C ARG A 45 23.28 -18.55 -7.60
N GLN A 46 22.94 -17.82 -8.66
CA GLN A 46 22.84 -16.35 -8.64
C GLN A 46 21.69 -15.90 -7.75
N ILE A 47 20.54 -16.56 -7.86
CA ILE A 47 19.37 -16.27 -7.03
C ILE A 47 19.70 -16.53 -5.56
N ALA A 48 20.30 -17.69 -5.23
CA ALA A 48 20.68 -18.01 -3.86
C ALA A 48 21.63 -16.98 -3.24
N ARG A 49 22.70 -16.59 -3.96
CA ARG A 49 23.62 -15.55 -3.50
C ARG A 49 22.93 -14.20 -3.27
N PHE A 50 21.98 -13.83 -4.14
CA PHE A 50 21.23 -12.61 -3.97
C PHE A 50 20.34 -12.65 -2.73
N VAL A 51 19.63 -13.76 -2.49
CA VAL A 51 18.81 -13.96 -1.29
C VAL A 51 19.69 -13.92 -0.03
N GLU A 52 20.83 -14.57 -0.06
CA GLU A 52 21.81 -14.56 1.04
C GLU A 52 22.28 -13.15 1.37
N SER A 53 22.63 -12.36 0.35
CA SER A 53 23.06 -10.96 0.55
C SER A 53 21.98 -10.06 1.16
N LYS A 54 20.74 -10.52 1.24
CA LYS A 54 19.56 -9.81 1.78
C LYS A 54 18.94 -10.51 2.99
N ALA A 55 19.62 -11.50 3.56
CA ALA A 55 19.06 -12.34 4.62
C ALA A 55 18.56 -11.53 5.83
N ASP A 56 19.36 -10.61 6.36
CA ASP A 56 18.98 -9.79 7.51
C ASP A 56 17.75 -8.93 7.21
N TRP A 57 17.72 -8.30 6.05
CA TRP A 57 16.57 -7.52 5.60
C TRP A 57 15.30 -8.39 5.46
N ILE A 58 15.43 -9.62 4.95
CA ILE A 58 14.31 -10.56 4.82
C ILE A 58 13.77 -10.91 6.21
N ILE A 59 14.65 -11.25 7.15
CA ILE A 59 14.30 -11.61 8.52
C ILE A 59 13.56 -10.45 9.19
N GLU A 60 14.13 -9.24 9.16
CA GLU A 60 13.53 -8.04 9.74
C GLU A 60 12.14 -7.77 9.15
N LYS A 61 12.04 -7.73 7.82
CA LYS A 61 10.76 -7.41 7.16
C LYS A 61 9.71 -8.51 7.32
N ARG A 62 10.14 -9.76 7.37
CA ARG A 62 9.24 -10.88 7.65
C ARG A 62 8.73 -10.81 9.09
N GLN A 63 9.60 -10.50 10.04
CA GLN A 63 9.21 -10.36 11.44
C GLN A 63 8.20 -9.22 11.62
N GLU A 64 8.42 -8.05 11.02
CA GLU A 64 7.43 -6.95 11.01
C GLU A 64 6.05 -7.40 10.53
N VAL A 65 6.00 -8.25 9.48
CA VAL A 65 4.73 -8.78 8.96
C VAL A 65 4.11 -9.76 9.94
N LEU A 66 4.88 -10.66 10.52
CA LEU A 66 4.39 -11.67 11.48
C LEU A 66 3.91 -11.02 12.78
N ASP A 67 4.63 -10.02 13.27
CA ASP A 67 4.22 -9.25 14.46
C ASP A 67 2.89 -8.53 14.19
N TYR A 68 2.75 -7.89 13.01
CA TYR A 68 1.48 -7.32 12.60
C TYR A 68 0.36 -8.35 12.53
N LEU A 69 0.59 -9.53 11.92
CA LEU A 69 -0.41 -10.60 11.86
C LEU A 69 -0.83 -11.10 13.24
N SER A 70 0.09 -11.12 14.20
CA SER A 70 -0.23 -11.50 15.58
C SER A 70 -1.11 -10.48 16.30
N THR A 71 -1.12 -9.22 15.84
CA THR A 71 -1.99 -8.16 16.38
C THR A 71 -3.39 -8.16 15.75
N ILE A 72 -3.59 -8.88 14.62
CA ILE A 72 -4.92 -9.00 14.00
C ILE A 72 -5.79 -9.90 14.86
N PRO A 73 -6.92 -9.39 15.38
CA PRO A 73 -7.84 -10.20 16.17
C PRO A 73 -8.35 -11.40 15.36
N GLN A 74 -8.47 -12.55 16.00
CA GLN A 74 -9.16 -13.72 15.42
C GLN A 74 -10.62 -13.35 15.16
N ILE A 75 -11.07 -13.45 13.91
CA ILE A 75 -12.41 -13.04 13.49
C ILE A 75 -13.35 -14.22 13.61
N SER A 76 -14.40 -14.05 14.40
CA SER A 76 -15.49 -15.06 14.46
C SER A 76 -16.33 -15.06 13.17
N PRO A 77 -17.07 -16.13 12.85
CA PRO A 77 -17.98 -16.17 11.71
C PRO A 77 -19.02 -15.04 11.71
N GLU A 78 -19.47 -14.61 12.89
CA GLU A 78 -20.39 -13.50 13.05
C GLU A 78 -19.73 -12.16 12.70
N GLU A 79 -18.47 -12.01 13.03
CA GLU A 79 -17.69 -10.83 12.68
C GLU A 79 -17.40 -10.75 11.18
N ALA A 80 -17.27 -11.89 10.48
CA ALA A 80 -17.12 -11.91 9.03
C ALA A 80 -18.28 -11.21 8.31
N SER A 81 -19.51 -11.43 8.77
CA SER A 81 -20.70 -10.73 8.24
C SER A 81 -20.67 -9.23 8.52
N LYS A 82 -20.20 -8.83 9.72
CA LYS A 82 -20.01 -7.41 10.07
C LYS A 82 -18.94 -6.76 9.18
N ILE A 83 -17.83 -7.45 8.92
CA ILE A 83 -16.76 -6.95 8.05
C ILE A 83 -17.32 -6.65 6.67
N GLN A 84 -18.03 -7.60 6.05
CA GLN A 84 -18.63 -7.41 4.74
C GLN A 84 -19.60 -6.22 4.69
N TYR A 85 -20.43 -6.04 5.75
CA TYR A 85 -21.30 -4.89 5.88
C TYR A 85 -20.52 -3.58 5.93
N PHE A 86 -19.48 -3.48 6.76
CA PHE A 86 -18.68 -2.26 6.89
C PHE A 86 -17.84 -1.97 5.65
N GLU A 87 -17.28 -2.99 4.97
CA GLU A 87 -16.65 -2.80 3.67
C GLU A 87 -17.59 -2.13 2.66
N LYS A 88 -18.82 -2.66 2.52
CA LYS A 88 -19.83 -2.08 1.64
C LYS A 88 -20.17 -0.65 2.03
N LYS A 89 -20.29 -0.37 3.32
CA LYS A 89 -20.55 0.97 3.88
C LYS A 89 -19.41 1.95 3.56
N PHE A 90 -18.15 1.57 3.80
CA PHE A 90 -17.01 2.41 3.50
C PHE A 90 -16.80 2.62 2.00
N ARG A 91 -17.03 1.60 1.16
CA ARG A 91 -16.96 1.74 -0.29
C ARG A 91 -18.03 2.72 -0.81
N LYS A 92 -19.23 2.69 -0.24
CA LYS A 92 -20.28 3.65 -0.58
C LYS A 92 -19.89 5.06 -0.14
N ALA A 93 -19.50 5.23 1.11
CA ALA A 93 -19.06 6.53 1.63
C ALA A 93 -17.88 7.11 0.85
N ALA A 94 -16.92 6.28 0.43
CA ALA A 94 -15.80 6.71 -0.40
C ALA A 94 -16.22 7.25 -1.77
N LYS A 95 -17.25 6.63 -2.39
CA LYS A 95 -17.80 7.09 -3.68
C LYS A 95 -18.46 8.45 -3.59
N ASP A 96 -19.00 8.80 -2.44
CA ASP A 96 -19.67 10.08 -2.22
C ASP A 96 -18.66 11.14 -1.73
N TYR A 97 -17.82 10.80 -0.75
CA TYR A 97 -16.97 11.75 -0.05
C TYR A 97 -15.67 12.08 -0.77
N ILE A 98 -14.99 11.09 -1.37
CA ILE A 98 -13.68 11.33 -2.04
C ILE A 98 -13.85 12.27 -3.24
N PRO A 99 -14.85 12.12 -4.14
CA PRO A 99 -15.08 13.10 -5.21
C PRO A 99 -15.33 14.52 -4.69
N TYR A 100 -16.06 14.67 -3.60
CA TYR A 100 -16.27 15.98 -2.96
C TYR A 100 -14.93 16.59 -2.50
N ARG A 101 -14.00 15.80 -1.91
CA ARG A 101 -12.67 16.29 -1.52
C ARG A 101 -11.80 16.60 -2.74
N VAL A 102 -11.88 15.79 -3.80
CA VAL A 102 -11.19 16.06 -5.07
C VAL A 102 -11.65 17.39 -5.65
N GLU A 103 -12.96 17.64 -5.75
CA GLU A 103 -13.51 18.89 -6.24
C GLU A 103 -13.05 20.10 -5.40
N TYR A 104 -13.05 19.94 -4.08
CA TYR A 104 -12.57 20.97 -3.17
C TYR A 104 -11.12 21.35 -3.42
N PHE A 105 -10.19 20.38 -3.54
CA PHE A 105 -8.77 20.63 -3.69
C PHE A 105 -8.35 20.92 -5.14
N HIS A 106 -9.11 20.46 -6.13
CA HIS A 106 -8.82 20.71 -7.53
C HIS A 106 -8.73 22.20 -7.87
N ARG A 107 -9.46 23.04 -7.16
CA ARG A 107 -9.39 24.50 -7.30
C ARG A 107 -8.01 25.10 -7.02
N PHE A 108 -7.19 24.40 -6.24
CA PHE A 108 -5.85 24.85 -5.85
C PHE A 108 -4.73 24.18 -6.65
N THR A 109 -5.01 23.03 -7.27
CA THR A 109 -3.98 22.25 -7.97
C THR A 109 -3.96 22.49 -9.47
N GLY A 110 -5.08 22.89 -10.07
CA GLY A 110 -5.20 22.97 -11.53
C GLY A 110 -5.10 21.59 -12.19
N GLY A 111 -4.80 21.60 -13.48
CA GLY A 111 -4.78 20.38 -14.32
C GLY A 111 -6.19 19.94 -14.72
N HIS A 112 -6.29 18.83 -15.44
CA HIS A 112 -7.57 18.26 -15.86
C HIS A 112 -7.61 16.78 -15.54
N TYR A 113 -8.61 16.35 -14.78
CA TYR A 113 -8.86 14.92 -14.58
C TYR A 113 -10.09 14.47 -15.39
N THR A 114 -10.04 13.23 -15.87
CA THR A 114 -11.09 12.65 -16.74
C THR A 114 -12.11 11.85 -15.94
N SER A 115 -11.67 11.20 -14.87
CA SER A 115 -12.55 10.35 -14.04
C SER A 115 -11.95 10.09 -12.67
N ILE A 116 -12.84 9.75 -11.71
CA ILE A 116 -12.47 9.31 -10.37
C ILE A 116 -12.94 7.87 -10.19
N THR A 117 -12.05 7.00 -9.70
CA THR A 117 -12.38 5.59 -9.41
C THR A 117 -12.04 5.24 -7.97
N ILE A 118 -12.95 4.50 -7.32
CA ILE A 118 -12.70 3.96 -5.97
C ILE A 118 -12.28 2.50 -6.11
N ARG A 119 -11.13 2.17 -5.53
CA ARG A 119 -10.48 0.86 -5.65
C ARG A 119 -10.22 0.25 -4.28
N ASP A 120 -9.87 -1.03 -4.28
CA ASP A 120 -9.29 -1.76 -3.16
C ASP A 120 -7.89 -2.23 -3.58
N GLN A 121 -6.94 -1.35 -3.52
CA GLN A 121 -5.56 -1.64 -3.94
C GLN A 121 -4.72 -2.00 -2.72
N LYS A 122 -3.98 -3.11 -2.80
CA LYS A 122 -3.16 -3.61 -1.68
C LYS A 122 -1.90 -2.79 -1.42
N SER A 123 -1.37 -2.08 -2.43
CA SER A 123 -0.05 -1.44 -2.38
C SER A 123 -0.07 0.07 -2.59
N ARG A 124 -1.27 0.69 -2.75
CA ARG A 124 -1.39 2.12 -3.06
C ARG A 124 -2.62 2.72 -2.39
N TRP A 125 -2.48 3.96 -1.96
CA TRP A 125 -3.59 4.76 -1.43
C TRP A 125 -4.29 5.55 -2.51
N GLY A 126 -3.54 5.95 -3.55
CA GLY A 126 -4.06 6.61 -4.73
C GLY A 126 -3.18 6.36 -5.94
N SER A 127 -3.62 6.82 -7.10
CA SER A 127 -2.82 6.92 -8.32
C SER A 127 -3.47 7.87 -9.32
N CYS A 128 -2.64 8.62 -10.05
CA CYS A 128 -3.03 9.41 -11.20
C CYS A 128 -2.43 8.79 -12.47
N SER A 129 -3.27 8.53 -13.47
CA SER A 129 -2.79 8.07 -14.79
C SER A 129 -2.38 9.25 -15.67
N SER A 130 -1.57 8.98 -16.71
CA SER A 130 -1.21 9.98 -17.73
C SER A 130 -2.43 10.50 -18.52
N THR A 131 -3.55 9.80 -18.48
CA THR A 131 -4.83 10.20 -19.09
C THR A 131 -5.75 10.95 -18.12
N GLY A 132 -5.26 11.30 -16.92
CA GLY A 132 -6.02 12.05 -15.94
C GLY A 132 -7.04 11.22 -15.14
N THR A 133 -6.97 9.89 -15.14
CA THR A 133 -7.81 9.08 -14.24
C THR A 133 -7.21 9.06 -12.84
N LEU A 134 -7.97 9.57 -11.88
CA LEU A 134 -7.65 9.52 -10.46
C LEU A 134 -8.26 8.26 -9.83
N SER A 135 -7.46 7.49 -9.13
CA SER A 135 -7.92 6.30 -8.40
C SER A 135 -7.60 6.44 -6.92
N PHE A 136 -8.56 6.10 -6.05
CA PHE A 136 -8.38 6.19 -4.60
C PHE A 136 -8.80 4.90 -3.91
N ASN A 137 -8.09 4.54 -2.87
CA ASN A 137 -8.42 3.39 -2.04
C ASN A 137 -9.56 3.75 -1.08
N TYR A 138 -10.65 2.94 -1.06
CA TYR A 138 -11.78 3.18 -0.16
C TYR A 138 -11.37 3.13 1.32
N ARG A 139 -10.29 2.43 1.64
CA ARG A 139 -9.77 2.29 3.00
C ARG A 139 -9.32 3.61 3.63
N LEU A 140 -9.12 4.65 2.81
CA LEU A 140 -8.87 6.02 3.28
C LEU A 140 -10.03 6.58 4.14
N MET A 141 -11.24 6.01 4.00
CA MET A 141 -12.38 6.38 4.86
C MET A 141 -12.20 5.98 6.33
N MET A 142 -11.24 5.09 6.64
CA MET A 142 -10.89 4.70 8.00
C MET A 142 -9.73 5.52 8.58
N ALA A 143 -9.10 6.36 7.76
CA ALA A 143 -8.04 7.27 8.18
C ALA A 143 -8.61 8.60 8.70
N PRO A 144 -7.85 9.36 9.50
CA PRO A 144 -8.18 10.75 9.78
C PRO A 144 -8.35 11.57 8.48
N THR A 145 -9.30 12.51 8.46
CA THR A 145 -9.60 13.31 7.25
C THR A 145 -8.36 13.98 6.65
N LYS A 146 -7.45 14.51 7.49
CA LYS A 146 -6.21 15.13 7.02
C LYS A 146 -5.32 14.18 6.20
N ILE A 147 -5.41 12.88 6.47
CA ILE A 147 -4.64 11.86 5.75
C ILE A 147 -5.27 11.56 4.39
N LEU A 148 -6.60 11.46 4.34
CA LEU A 148 -7.35 11.35 3.09
C LEU A 148 -7.08 12.57 2.20
N ASP A 149 -7.14 13.77 2.77
CA ASP A 149 -6.88 15.03 2.07
C ASP A 149 -5.47 15.07 1.48
N TYR A 150 -4.48 14.60 2.24
CA TYR A 150 -3.11 14.49 1.74
C TYR A 150 -3.02 13.59 0.50
N VAL A 151 -3.68 12.43 0.50
CA VAL A 151 -3.68 11.55 -0.67
C VAL A 151 -4.41 12.20 -1.84
N VAL A 152 -5.53 12.86 -1.60
CA VAL A 152 -6.27 13.59 -2.65
C VAL A 152 -5.40 14.67 -3.29
N VAL A 153 -4.75 15.52 -2.49
CA VAL A 153 -3.86 16.58 -3.00
C VAL A 153 -2.66 15.98 -3.73
N HIS A 154 -2.08 14.89 -3.22
CA HIS A 154 -0.97 14.18 -3.85
C HIS A 154 -1.32 13.72 -5.28
N GLU A 155 -2.48 13.06 -5.44
CA GLU A 155 -2.91 12.58 -6.76
C GLU A 155 -3.32 13.73 -7.70
N LEU A 156 -3.90 14.79 -7.17
CA LEU A 156 -4.21 16.00 -7.96
C LEU A 156 -2.93 16.71 -8.45
N CYS A 157 -1.88 16.80 -7.63
CA CYS A 157 -0.60 17.38 -8.05
C CYS A 157 0.05 16.59 -9.19
N HIS A 158 -0.24 15.29 -9.32
CA HIS A 158 0.21 14.50 -10.46
C HIS A 158 -0.42 14.90 -11.80
N LEU A 159 -1.53 15.63 -11.83
CA LEU A 159 -2.10 16.16 -13.06
C LEU A 159 -1.17 17.18 -13.74
N THR A 160 -0.30 17.85 -12.97
CA THR A 160 0.66 18.83 -13.45
C THR A 160 2.11 18.35 -13.37
N HIS A 161 2.44 17.53 -12.40
CA HIS A 161 3.79 17.03 -12.14
C HIS A 161 3.77 15.50 -12.01
N MET A 162 3.97 14.78 -13.10
CA MET A 162 3.89 13.30 -13.15
C MET A 162 4.96 12.58 -12.32
N ASN A 163 6.01 13.26 -11.92
CA ASN A 163 7.08 12.72 -11.07
C ASN A 163 7.14 13.46 -9.72
N HIS A 164 7.76 12.85 -8.72
CA HIS A 164 7.94 13.43 -7.39
C HIS A 164 9.15 14.39 -7.34
N SER A 165 9.24 15.33 -8.28
CA SER A 165 10.27 16.37 -8.34
C SER A 165 10.15 17.36 -7.17
N LYS A 166 11.11 18.31 -7.09
CA LYS A 166 11.04 19.40 -6.13
C LYS A 166 9.77 20.25 -6.31
N ASP A 167 9.38 20.50 -7.58
CA ASP A 167 8.19 21.30 -7.91
C ASP A 167 6.91 20.59 -7.49
N PHE A 168 6.83 19.26 -7.67
CA PHE A 168 5.73 18.46 -7.13
C PHE A 168 5.57 18.66 -5.61
N TRP A 169 6.67 18.49 -4.84
CA TRP A 169 6.60 18.63 -3.39
C TRP A 169 6.38 20.07 -2.92
N ASN A 170 6.86 21.05 -3.67
CA ASN A 170 6.57 22.48 -3.42
C ASN A 170 5.07 22.73 -3.57
N MET A 171 4.45 22.19 -4.62
CA MET A 171 3.02 22.31 -4.86
C MET A 171 2.19 21.63 -3.77
N VAL A 172 2.52 20.39 -3.39
CA VAL A 172 1.86 19.72 -2.27
C VAL A 172 1.98 20.51 -0.99
N GLY A 173 3.18 21.03 -0.68
CA GLY A 173 3.45 21.80 0.54
C GLY A 173 2.79 23.18 0.58
N SER A 174 2.54 23.80 -0.58
CA SER A 174 1.81 25.08 -0.64
C SER A 174 0.33 24.93 -0.29
N ILE A 175 -0.26 23.74 -0.55
CA ILE A 175 -1.67 23.45 -0.26
C ILE A 175 -1.82 22.81 1.13
N LEU A 176 -0.89 21.94 1.49
CA LEU A 176 -0.87 21.22 2.78
C LEU A 176 0.52 21.36 3.41
N PRO A 177 0.79 22.42 4.19
CA PRO A 177 2.10 22.63 4.81
C PRO A 177 2.60 21.44 5.65
N ASP A 178 1.67 20.74 6.32
CA ASP A 178 1.96 19.59 7.19
C ASP A 178 1.95 18.24 6.46
N TYR A 179 2.06 18.22 5.13
CA TYR A 179 1.97 16.98 4.34
C TYR A 179 2.98 15.89 4.76
N LYS A 180 4.15 16.30 5.31
CA LYS A 180 5.18 15.37 5.78
C LYS A 180 4.70 14.51 6.95
N GLU A 181 3.90 15.10 7.84
CA GLU A 181 3.26 14.37 8.95
C GLU A 181 2.26 13.35 8.42
N SER A 182 1.42 13.75 7.47
CA SER A 182 0.44 12.86 6.83
C SER A 182 1.11 11.71 6.10
N LYS A 183 2.20 11.97 5.37
CA LYS A 183 3.02 10.96 4.71
C LYS A 183 3.64 9.99 5.73
N LYS A 184 4.18 10.50 6.83
CA LYS A 184 4.73 9.68 7.92
C LYS A 184 3.64 8.81 8.55
N TRP A 185 2.49 9.40 8.85
CA TRP A 185 1.35 8.70 9.43
C TRP A 185 0.92 7.50 8.57
N LEU A 186 0.77 7.69 7.24
CA LEU A 186 0.43 6.60 6.31
C LEU A 186 1.49 5.49 6.28
N LYS A 187 2.76 5.84 6.42
CA LYS A 187 3.84 4.86 6.51
C LYS A 187 3.71 4.02 7.78
N ASP A 188 3.41 4.67 8.91
CA ASP A 188 3.39 4.04 10.22
C ASP A 188 2.08 3.26 10.47
N HIS A 189 0.92 3.79 10.02
CA HIS A 189 -0.42 3.28 10.32
C HIS A 189 -1.19 2.73 9.12
N GLY A 190 -0.63 2.80 7.92
CA GLY A 190 -1.38 2.41 6.72
C GLY A 190 -1.85 0.94 6.76
N ARG A 191 -1.09 0.04 7.39
CA ARG A 191 -1.49 -1.37 7.55
C ARG A 191 -2.72 -1.56 8.45
N GLU A 192 -3.00 -0.59 9.31
CA GLU A 192 -4.14 -0.59 10.23
C GLU A 192 -5.46 -0.19 9.55
N LEU A 193 -5.40 0.34 8.31
CA LEU A 193 -6.58 0.75 7.56
C LEU A 193 -7.28 -0.47 6.92
N THR A 194 -7.74 -1.36 7.77
CA THR A 194 -8.58 -2.52 7.42
C THR A 194 -9.85 -2.50 8.24
N VAL A 195 -10.91 -3.14 7.73
CA VAL A 195 -12.19 -3.18 8.44
C VAL A 195 -12.08 -4.01 9.72
N GLU A 196 -11.26 -5.06 9.69
CA GLU A 196 -10.97 -5.89 10.86
C GLU A 196 -10.37 -5.06 11.99
N TYR A 197 -9.34 -4.29 11.68
CA TYR A 197 -8.68 -3.42 12.66
C TYR A 197 -9.61 -2.31 13.16
N TYR A 198 -10.39 -1.71 12.24
CA TYR A 198 -11.42 -0.73 12.59
C TYR A 198 -12.43 -1.29 13.58
N LEU A 199 -12.97 -2.50 13.34
CA LEU A 199 -13.92 -3.15 14.24
C LEU A 199 -13.29 -3.51 15.59
N ALA A 200 -12.06 -4.01 15.58
CA ALA A 200 -11.35 -4.34 16.82
C ALA A 200 -11.14 -3.12 17.72
N ARG A 201 -10.78 -1.98 17.13
CA ARG A 201 -10.56 -0.73 17.87
C ARG A 201 -11.86 -0.08 18.40
N ASN A 202 -12.98 -0.33 17.73
CA ASN A 202 -14.29 0.24 18.09
C ASN A 202 -15.22 -0.80 18.76
N ARG A 203 -14.66 -1.87 19.33
CA ARG A 203 -15.41 -2.78 20.21
C ARG A 203 -15.67 -2.05 21.53
N GLN A 204 -16.88 -1.49 21.68
CA GLN A 204 -17.50 -1.10 22.95
C GLN A 204 -18.75 -1.93 23.15
#